data_b5f771856f81a46cf423a7b1960db513
#
_entry.id   b5f771856f81a46cf423a7b1960db513
#
_cell.length_a   1.000
_cell.length_b   1.000
_cell.length_c   1.000
_cell.angle_alpha   90.00
_cell.angle_beta   90.00
_cell.angle_gamma   90.00
#
_symmetry.space_group_name_H-M   'P 1'
#
loop_
_entity.id
_entity.type
_entity.pdbx_description
1 polymer ?
#
loop_
_entity_poly.entity_id
_entity_poly.type
_entity_poly.pdbx_seq_one_letter_code
_entity_poly.pdbx_strand_id
1 'polypeptide(L)'
;RLLRTAFQYAVEWGILIKSPVPVDSPKKSIQERAIWDADEMWAALASMEDPILHLAVHLTLVGALREGEVAGLTPEDLDFEGADGTGTFRINKCMQRVQKASLAKTGKGCILQEFEDKREGSTTTLVLKKTKTASSNRTIFMTTVLKEELKHWLKRLEMDEAVDPERYRNSGMLLRLPNGLAVEPILIRKKFIKWQDEHPEFTRIVFHGLRHSSATYQLMISGGDVK
;
A
#
# COMPACT_ATOMS: atom_id res chain seq x y z
N ARG A 1 16.52 19.11 6.01
CA ARG A 1 15.13 19.58 5.77
C ARG A 1 14.42 19.98 7.06
N LEU A 2 14.32 19.13 8.08
CA LEU A 2 13.61 19.41 9.33
C LEU A 2 14.12 20.69 10.02
N LEU A 3 15.43 20.83 10.21
CA LEU A 3 16.02 22.01 10.80
C LEU A 3 15.69 23.31 10.03
N ARG A 4 15.75 23.25 8.69
CA ARG A 4 15.39 24.41 7.87
C ARG A 4 13.93 24.81 8.10
N THR A 5 13.00 23.85 8.05
CA THR A 5 11.58 24.13 8.28
C THR A 5 11.33 24.66 9.68
N ALA A 6 11.98 24.11 10.71
CA ALA A 6 11.87 24.59 12.07
C ALA A 6 12.38 26.04 12.23
N PHE A 7 13.53 26.38 11.65
CA PHE A 7 14.05 27.73 11.70
C PHE A 7 13.25 28.71 10.84
N GLN A 8 12.65 28.26 9.74
CA GLN A 8 11.74 29.08 8.95
C GLN A 8 10.49 29.46 9.75
N TYR A 9 9.87 28.51 10.45
CA TYR A 9 8.78 28.81 11.38
C TYR A 9 9.23 29.73 12.54
N ALA A 10 10.42 29.55 13.08
CA ALA A 10 10.93 30.43 14.13
C ALA A 10 11.08 31.87 13.65
N VAL A 11 11.40 32.11 12.38
CA VAL A 11 11.41 33.45 11.78
C VAL A 11 9.98 33.94 11.56
N GLU A 12 9.09 33.14 11.02
CA GLU A 12 7.67 33.48 10.82
C GLU A 12 6.96 33.83 12.14
N TRP A 13 7.33 33.18 13.24
CA TRP A 13 6.79 33.45 14.57
C TRP A 13 7.52 34.61 15.31
N GLY A 14 8.47 35.27 14.67
CA GLY A 14 9.21 36.36 15.26
C GLY A 14 10.21 35.99 16.35
N ILE A 15 10.50 34.69 16.52
CA ILE A 15 11.49 34.19 17.50
C ILE A 15 12.90 34.47 17.01
N LEU A 16 13.12 34.44 15.70
CA LEU A 16 14.40 34.72 15.06
C LEU A 16 14.23 35.81 14.01
N ILE A 17 15.21 36.70 13.90
CA ILE A 17 15.24 37.73 12.83
C ILE A 17 15.60 37.11 11.49
N LYS A 18 16.47 36.08 11.48
CA LYS A 18 16.96 35.38 10.27
C LYS A 18 17.25 33.95 10.58
N SER A 19 16.99 33.08 9.60
CA SER A 19 17.36 31.66 9.71
C SER A 19 18.89 31.48 9.70
N PRO A 20 19.46 30.76 10.68
CA PRO A 20 20.89 30.44 10.69
C PRO A 20 21.25 29.33 9.66
N VAL A 21 20.26 28.67 9.05
CA VAL A 21 20.47 27.63 8.06
C VAL A 21 20.55 28.25 6.67
N PRO A 22 21.62 27.98 5.88
CA PRO A 22 21.74 28.48 4.52
C PRO A 22 20.54 28.09 3.65
N VAL A 23 20.15 28.99 2.74
CA VAL A 23 19.01 28.79 1.84
C VAL A 23 19.28 27.63 0.86
N ASP A 24 20.53 27.42 0.47
CA ASP A 24 20.89 26.41 -0.52
C ASP A 24 21.00 25.01 0.10
N SER A 25 20.10 24.14 -0.32
CA SER A 25 20.27 22.70 -0.08
C SER A 25 21.27 22.14 -1.09
N PRO A 26 22.19 21.28 -0.68
CA PRO A 26 23.00 20.57 -1.67
C PRO A 26 22.08 19.91 -2.71
N LYS A 27 22.41 20.10 -4.00
CA LYS A 27 21.67 19.46 -5.09
C LYS A 27 21.72 17.95 -4.83
N LYS A 28 20.56 17.34 -4.66
CA LYS A 28 20.49 15.88 -4.63
C LYS A 28 20.91 15.37 -6.00
N SER A 29 21.90 14.49 -6.05
CA SER A 29 22.09 13.65 -7.21
C SER A 29 20.79 12.89 -7.47
N ILE A 30 20.27 12.98 -8.67
CA ILE A 30 19.14 12.17 -9.12
C ILE A 30 19.71 10.75 -9.25
N GLN A 31 19.46 9.92 -8.25
CA GLN A 31 19.69 8.48 -8.40
C GLN A 31 18.52 7.93 -9.20
N GLU A 32 18.78 7.46 -10.38
CA GLU A 32 17.82 6.66 -11.14
C GLU A 32 17.45 5.44 -10.30
N ARG A 33 16.16 5.29 -10.05
CA ARG A 33 15.65 4.13 -9.31
C ARG A 33 15.41 3.01 -10.30
N ALA A 34 15.89 1.84 -9.99
CA ALA A 34 15.53 0.64 -10.73
C ALA A 34 14.00 0.49 -10.73
N ILE A 35 13.44 0.22 -11.89
CA ILE A 35 12.03 -0.07 -12.13
C ILE A 35 11.95 -1.29 -13.06
N TRP A 36 10.84 -1.99 -13.00
CA TRP A 36 10.53 -3.04 -13.98
C TRP A 36 9.88 -2.42 -15.21
N ASP A 37 10.26 -2.90 -16.37
CA ASP A 37 9.51 -2.66 -17.61
C ASP A 37 8.26 -3.56 -17.71
N ALA A 38 7.51 -3.45 -18.81
CA ALA A 38 6.27 -4.19 -18.98
C ALA A 38 6.48 -5.72 -18.98
N ASP A 39 7.50 -6.18 -19.71
CA ASP A 39 7.78 -7.61 -19.86
C ASP A 39 8.24 -8.22 -18.53
N GLU A 40 9.09 -7.49 -17.80
CA GLU A 40 9.55 -7.88 -16.48
C GLU A 40 8.41 -7.89 -15.45
N MET A 41 7.48 -6.90 -15.49
CA MET A 41 6.29 -6.89 -14.63
C MET A 41 5.41 -8.13 -14.83
N TRP A 42 5.16 -8.50 -16.09
CA TRP A 42 4.35 -9.69 -16.42
C TRP A 42 5.05 -10.99 -16.04
N ALA A 43 6.32 -11.12 -16.36
CA ALA A 43 7.09 -12.31 -16.03
C ALA A 43 7.22 -12.50 -14.51
N ALA A 44 7.50 -11.43 -13.78
CA ALA A 44 7.58 -11.46 -12.33
C ALA A 44 6.24 -11.85 -11.69
N LEU A 45 5.14 -11.25 -12.14
CA LEU A 45 3.80 -11.58 -11.63
C LEU A 45 3.48 -13.05 -11.88
N ALA A 46 3.74 -13.57 -13.08
CA ALA A 46 3.49 -14.97 -13.44
C ALA A 46 4.32 -15.99 -12.64
N SER A 47 5.49 -15.59 -12.11
CA SER A 47 6.35 -16.46 -11.32
C SER A 47 6.01 -16.49 -9.81
N MET A 48 5.08 -15.64 -9.35
CA MET A 48 4.72 -15.56 -7.93
C MET A 48 3.71 -16.64 -7.55
N GLU A 49 4.16 -17.66 -6.83
CA GLU A 49 3.30 -18.75 -6.36
C GLU A 49 2.51 -18.42 -5.08
N ASP A 50 3.02 -17.51 -4.25
CA ASP A 50 2.32 -17.09 -3.03
C ASP A 50 1.11 -16.20 -3.40
N PRO A 51 -0.12 -16.65 -3.16
CA PRO A 51 -1.31 -15.95 -3.66
C PRO A 51 -1.55 -14.60 -2.98
N ILE A 52 -1.05 -14.40 -1.75
CA ILE A 52 -1.12 -13.10 -1.06
C ILE A 52 -0.15 -12.13 -1.72
N LEU A 53 1.06 -12.59 -2.02
CA LEU A 53 2.06 -11.76 -2.68
C LEU A 53 1.62 -11.43 -4.11
N HIS A 54 1.17 -12.43 -4.87
CA HIS A 54 0.68 -12.27 -6.24
C HIS A 54 -0.40 -11.19 -6.31
N LEU A 55 -1.47 -11.32 -5.51
CA LEU A 55 -2.55 -10.34 -5.50
C LEU A 55 -2.09 -8.96 -5.03
N ALA A 56 -1.21 -8.87 -4.01
CA ALA A 56 -0.68 -7.60 -3.53
C ALA A 56 0.15 -6.86 -4.60
N VAL A 57 0.96 -7.61 -5.35
CA VAL A 57 1.77 -7.06 -6.46
C VAL A 57 0.87 -6.67 -7.63
N HIS A 58 -0.08 -7.52 -8.03
CA HIS A 58 -1.02 -7.22 -9.12
C HIS A 58 -1.84 -5.96 -8.85
N LEU A 59 -2.43 -5.83 -7.65
CA LEU A 59 -3.12 -4.61 -7.22
C LEU A 59 -2.22 -3.38 -7.29
N THR A 60 -0.94 -3.53 -6.88
CA THR A 60 0.03 -2.44 -6.91
C THR A 60 0.37 -2.03 -8.35
N LEU A 61 0.55 -2.98 -9.25
CA LEU A 61 0.86 -2.73 -10.65
C LEU A 61 -0.31 -2.09 -11.40
N VAL A 62 -1.55 -2.53 -11.14
CA VAL A 62 -2.74 -1.94 -11.79
C VAL A 62 -3.05 -0.54 -11.24
N GLY A 63 -2.97 -0.36 -9.92
CA GLY A 63 -3.44 0.87 -9.27
C GLY A 63 -2.37 1.83 -8.79
N ALA A 64 -1.09 1.55 -9.05
CA ALA A 64 0.05 2.29 -8.50
C ALA A 64 -0.08 2.49 -6.98
N LEU A 65 -0.44 1.43 -6.23
CA LEU A 65 -0.76 1.50 -4.81
C LEU A 65 0.47 1.61 -3.92
N ARG A 66 0.28 2.22 -2.75
CA ARG A 66 1.23 2.11 -1.64
C ARG A 66 0.96 0.82 -0.87
N GLU A 67 1.99 0.25 -0.27
CA GLU A 67 1.91 -0.99 0.52
C GLU A 67 0.78 -0.95 1.59
N GLY A 68 0.65 0.17 2.31
CA GLY A 68 -0.42 0.34 3.29
C GLY A 68 -1.81 0.53 2.67
N GLU A 69 -1.91 1.03 1.43
CA GLU A 69 -3.17 1.12 0.69
C GLU A 69 -3.63 -0.29 0.28
N VAL A 70 -2.71 -1.11 -0.24
CA VAL A 70 -2.97 -2.52 -0.58
C VAL A 70 -3.47 -3.31 0.63
N ALA A 71 -2.75 -3.23 1.75
CA ALA A 71 -3.12 -3.92 2.98
C ALA A 71 -4.43 -3.39 3.60
N GLY A 72 -4.79 -2.14 3.29
CA GLY A 72 -5.99 -1.48 3.82
C GLY A 72 -7.25 -1.65 2.99
N LEU A 73 -7.20 -2.35 1.85
CA LEU A 73 -8.39 -2.67 1.06
C LEU A 73 -9.32 -3.62 1.80
N THR A 74 -10.61 -3.41 1.60
CA THR A 74 -11.69 -4.31 2.08
C THR A 74 -12.52 -4.79 0.90
N PRO A 75 -13.28 -5.89 1.01
CA PRO A 75 -14.20 -6.32 -0.04
C PRO A 75 -15.21 -5.25 -0.46
N GLU A 76 -15.63 -4.38 0.45
CA GLU A 76 -16.56 -3.27 0.21
C GLU A 76 -15.99 -2.16 -0.70
N ASP A 77 -14.66 -2.13 -0.89
CA ASP A 77 -14.03 -1.20 -1.80
C ASP A 77 -14.12 -1.65 -3.26
N LEU A 78 -14.54 -2.89 -3.52
CA LEU A 78 -14.62 -3.50 -4.83
C LEU A 78 -16.03 -3.32 -5.41
N ASP A 79 -16.10 -2.85 -6.64
CA ASP A 79 -17.33 -2.82 -7.45
C ASP A 79 -17.04 -3.59 -8.74
N PHE A 80 -17.66 -4.77 -8.90
CA PHE A 80 -17.42 -5.63 -10.04
C PHE A 80 -18.32 -5.28 -11.25
N GLU A 81 -19.39 -4.56 -11.05
CA GLU A 81 -20.35 -4.26 -12.11
C GLU A 81 -20.02 -2.93 -12.81
N GLY A 82 -19.81 -1.84 -12.04
CA GLY A 82 -19.58 -0.53 -12.60
C GLY A 82 -20.70 -0.07 -13.56
N ALA A 83 -20.64 1.19 -14.02
CA ALA A 83 -21.68 1.73 -14.90
C ALA A 83 -21.67 1.11 -16.31
N ASP A 84 -20.56 0.53 -16.74
CA ASP A 84 -20.32 0.00 -18.10
C ASP A 84 -19.79 -1.44 -18.08
N GLY A 85 -19.97 -2.16 -16.97
CA GLY A 85 -19.43 -3.51 -16.77
C GLY A 85 -17.94 -3.55 -16.46
N THR A 86 -17.27 -2.40 -16.45
CA THR A 86 -15.87 -2.27 -16.04
C THR A 86 -15.80 -2.22 -14.52
N GLY A 87 -15.18 -3.23 -13.89
CA GLY A 87 -15.00 -3.26 -12.44
C GLY A 87 -14.11 -2.12 -11.96
N THR A 88 -14.37 -1.65 -10.74
CA THR A 88 -13.53 -0.63 -10.08
C THR A 88 -13.22 -1.00 -8.65
N PHE A 89 -12.16 -0.40 -8.10
CA PHE A 89 -11.88 -0.45 -6.67
C PHE A 89 -11.45 0.93 -6.15
N ARG A 90 -11.83 1.21 -4.90
CA ARG A 90 -11.66 2.54 -4.30
C ARG A 90 -10.57 2.54 -3.25
N ILE A 91 -9.65 3.51 -3.36
CA ILE A 91 -8.61 3.77 -2.37
C ILE A 91 -9.03 4.97 -1.53
N ASN A 92 -9.35 4.76 -0.26
CA ASN A 92 -9.78 5.80 0.69
C ASN A 92 -9.22 5.57 2.09
N LYS A 93 -8.50 4.48 2.30
CA LYS A 93 -7.93 4.09 3.60
C LYS A 93 -6.58 3.42 3.43
N CYS A 94 -5.84 3.32 4.51
CA CYS A 94 -4.57 2.61 4.55
C CYS A 94 -4.34 1.94 5.90
N MET A 95 -3.67 0.81 5.88
CA MET A 95 -3.23 0.10 7.07
C MET A 95 -1.83 0.55 7.47
N GLN A 96 -1.63 0.80 8.74
CA GLN A 96 -0.33 1.25 9.28
C GLN A 96 -0.16 0.79 10.72
N ARG A 97 1.08 0.43 11.09
CA ARG A 97 1.46 0.22 12.49
C ARG A 97 1.89 1.56 13.10
N VAL A 98 1.33 1.91 14.25
CA VAL A 98 1.54 3.18 14.94
C VAL A 98 1.93 2.98 16.39
N GLN A 99 2.62 3.95 16.99
CA GLN A 99 2.95 3.95 18.42
C GLN A 99 1.69 4.21 19.24
N LYS A 100 1.38 3.37 20.23
CA LYS A 100 0.24 3.55 21.14
C LYS A 100 0.28 4.90 21.86
N ALA A 101 1.48 5.31 22.29
CA ALA A 101 1.68 6.62 22.90
C ALA A 101 1.31 7.80 21.99
N SER A 102 1.48 7.66 20.68
CA SER A 102 1.08 8.68 19.70
C SER A 102 -0.44 8.73 19.55
N LEU A 103 -1.12 7.57 19.56
CA LEU A 103 -2.59 7.51 19.53
C LEU A 103 -3.23 8.19 20.73
N ALA A 104 -2.67 7.97 21.92
CA ALA A 104 -3.14 8.59 23.15
C ALA A 104 -3.05 10.12 23.13
N LYS A 105 -2.02 10.68 22.44
CA LYS A 105 -1.80 12.13 22.33
C LYS A 105 -2.60 12.81 21.22
N THR A 106 -2.72 12.17 20.05
CA THR A 106 -3.31 12.79 18.86
C THR A 106 -4.79 12.48 18.67
N GLY A 107 -5.34 11.58 19.48
CA GLY A 107 -6.73 11.10 19.35
C GLY A 107 -6.92 10.13 18.17
N LYS A 108 -8.14 9.58 18.09
CA LYS A 108 -8.49 8.51 17.14
C LYS A 108 -9.29 8.99 15.92
N GLY A 109 -9.40 10.29 15.67
CA GLY A 109 -10.34 10.87 14.70
C GLY A 109 -10.20 10.41 13.24
N CYS A 110 -9.05 9.85 12.85
CA CYS A 110 -8.84 9.28 11.51
C CYS A 110 -8.79 7.74 11.50
N ILE A 111 -8.91 7.07 12.66
CA ILE A 111 -8.82 5.62 12.77
C ILE A 111 -10.20 5.02 12.57
N LEU A 112 -10.28 4.06 11.65
CA LEU A 112 -11.49 3.30 11.32
C LEU A 112 -11.58 2.02 12.14
N GLN A 113 -10.42 1.35 12.36
CA GLN A 113 -10.32 0.08 13.06
C GLN A 113 -8.94 -0.04 13.72
N GLU A 114 -8.90 -0.57 14.93
CA GLU A 114 -7.70 -1.07 15.58
C GLU A 114 -7.73 -2.60 15.58
N PHE A 115 -6.58 -3.21 15.27
CA PHE A 115 -6.45 -4.66 15.29
C PHE A 115 -5.82 -5.12 16.58
N GLU A 116 -6.21 -6.30 17.03
CA GLU A 116 -5.62 -6.92 18.22
C GLU A 116 -4.11 -7.10 18.07
N ASP A 117 -3.39 -6.82 19.13
CA ASP A 117 -1.94 -7.03 19.15
C ASP A 117 -1.62 -8.52 19.26
N LYS A 118 -0.75 -8.99 18.36
CA LYS A 118 -0.28 -10.38 18.36
C LYS A 118 0.64 -10.73 19.55
N ARG A 119 1.14 -9.71 20.24
CA ARG A 119 2.06 -9.85 21.38
C ARG A 119 1.61 -8.94 22.51
N GLU A 120 1.49 -9.53 23.70
CA GLU A 120 1.29 -8.78 24.93
C GLU A 120 2.46 -7.82 25.18
N GLY A 121 2.20 -6.62 25.73
CA GLY A 121 3.20 -5.60 25.96
C GLY A 121 3.70 -4.85 24.72
N SER A 122 3.10 -5.05 23.55
CA SER A 122 3.47 -4.29 22.35
C SER A 122 3.29 -2.78 22.54
N THR A 123 4.32 -2.00 22.23
CA THR A 123 4.29 -0.52 22.24
C THR A 123 3.63 0.07 20.98
N THR A 124 3.37 -0.77 19.97
CA THR A 124 2.74 -0.38 18.71
C THR A 124 1.49 -1.19 18.47
N THR A 125 0.52 -0.61 17.77
CA THR A 125 -0.68 -1.31 17.31
C THR A 125 -0.88 -1.13 15.82
N LEU A 126 -1.57 -2.09 15.18
CA LEU A 126 -1.95 -2.03 13.78
C LEU A 126 -3.29 -1.31 13.69
N VAL A 127 -3.40 -0.34 12.78
CA VAL A 127 -4.63 0.43 12.57
C VAL A 127 -4.96 0.54 11.10
N LEU A 128 -6.25 0.51 10.81
CA LEU A 128 -6.83 0.96 9.55
C LEU A 128 -7.25 2.42 9.73
N LYS A 129 -6.81 3.30 8.86
CA LYS A 129 -7.12 4.73 8.95
C LYS A 129 -7.52 5.30 7.59
N LYS A 130 -8.31 6.38 7.63
CA LYS A 130 -8.60 7.18 6.43
C LYS A 130 -7.30 7.73 5.83
N THR A 131 -7.28 7.90 4.51
CA THR A 131 -6.18 8.60 3.84
C THR A 131 -6.05 10.03 4.35
N LYS A 132 -4.81 10.53 4.41
CA LYS A 132 -4.52 11.84 5.03
C LYS A 132 -5.11 13.03 4.27
N THR A 133 -5.28 12.92 2.95
CA THR A 133 -5.72 14.01 2.08
C THR A 133 -6.82 13.54 1.14
N ALA A 134 -7.73 14.42 0.77
CA ALA A 134 -8.77 14.15 -0.22
C ALA A 134 -8.19 13.69 -1.57
N SER A 135 -7.04 14.23 -1.98
CA SER A 135 -6.33 13.85 -3.20
C SER A 135 -5.76 12.42 -3.17
N SER A 136 -5.74 11.77 -2.00
CA SER A 136 -5.36 10.36 -1.89
C SER A 136 -6.53 9.42 -2.17
N ASN A 137 -7.77 9.93 -2.12
CA ASN A 137 -8.96 9.15 -2.45
C ASN A 137 -9.08 9.08 -3.98
N ARG A 138 -9.13 7.87 -4.49
CA ARG A 138 -9.26 7.64 -5.92
C ARG A 138 -9.95 6.32 -6.22
N THR A 139 -10.63 6.26 -7.36
CA THR A 139 -11.19 5.04 -7.92
C THR A 139 -10.30 4.59 -9.07
N ILE A 140 -10.06 3.30 -9.14
CA ILE A 140 -9.18 2.68 -10.12
C ILE A 140 -9.99 1.63 -10.87
N PHE A 141 -9.88 1.62 -12.20
CA PHE A 141 -10.49 0.59 -13.04
C PHE A 141 -9.73 -0.73 -12.92
N MET A 142 -10.46 -1.82 -12.85
CA MET A 142 -9.87 -3.16 -12.86
C MET A 142 -9.58 -3.59 -14.31
N THR A 143 -8.43 -4.21 -14.51
CA THR A 143 -8.25 -5.04 -15.70
C THR A 143 -9.12 -6.29 -15.60
N THR A 144 -9.51 -6.88 -16.73
CA THR A 144 -10.29 -8.14 -16.74
C THR A 144 -9.61 -9.24 -15.94
N VAL A 145 -8.29 -9.35 -16.06
CA VAL A 145 -7.49 -10.35 -15.32
C VAL A 145 -7.56 -10.12 -13.82
N LEU A 146 -7.36 -8.88 -13.35
CA LEU A 146 -7.46 -8.55 -11.93
C LEU A 146 -8.88 -8.77 -11.39
N LYS A 147 -9.91 -8.44 -12.18
CA LYS A 147 -11.33 -8.65 -11.81
C LYS A 147 -11.61 -10.13 -11.53
N GLU A 148 -11.17 -11.02 -12.41
CA GLU A 148 -11.36 -12.46 -12.22
C GLU A 148 -10.51 -13.01 -11.07
N GLU A 149 -9.28 -12.55 -10.91
CA GLU A 149 -8.44 -12.91 -9.76
C GLU A 149 -9.10 -12.52 -8.43
N LEU A 150 -9.64 -11.30 -8.34
CA LEU A 150 -10.34 -10.83 -7.14
C LEU A 150 -11.59 -11.66 -6.81
N LYS A 151 -12.36 -12.06 -7.83
CA LYS A 151 -13.50 -12.97 -7.63
C LYS A 151 -13.06 -14.34 -7.08
N HIS A 152 -11.98 -14.91 -7.64
CA HIS A 152 -11.41 -16.17 -7.13
C HIS A 152 -10.87 -16.01 -5.71
N TRP A 153 -10.22 -14.86 -5.42
CA TRP A 153 -9.72 -14.55 -4.10
C TRP A 153 -10.84 -14.49 -3.06
N LEU A 154 -11.95 -13.81 -3.35
CA LEU A 154 -13.10 -13.73 -2.43
C LEU A 154 -13.69 -15.12 -2.14
N LYS A 155 -13.86 -15.97 -3.16
CA LYS A 155 -14.29 -17.38 -2.97
C LYS A 155 -13.32 -18.16 -2.08
N ARG A 156 -12.02 -17.95 -2.24
CA ARG A 156 -11.02 -18.55 -1.37
C ARG A 156 -11.17 -18.12 0.08
N LEU A 157 -11.42 -16.83 0.33
CA LEU A 157 -11.65 -16.33 1.70
C LEU A 157 -12.88 -16.98 2.35
N GLU A 158 -13.95 -17.21 1.59
CA GLU A 158 -15.13 -17.94 2.05
C GLU A 158 -14.79 -19.42 2.39
N MET A 159 -13.97 -20.07 1.56
CA MET A 159 -13.50 -21.44 1.83
C MET A 159 -12.60 -21.49 3.07
N ASP A 160 -11.66 -20.57 3.22
CA ASP A 160 -10.78 -20.52 4.40
C ASP A 160 -11.60 -20.34 5.69
N GLU A 161 -12.66 -19.54 5.69
CA GLU A 161 -13.59 -19.36 6.81
C GLU A 161 -14.39 -20.64 7.10
N ALA A 162 -14.81 -21.35 6.05
CA ALA A 162 -15.59 -22.58 6.19
C ALA A 162 -14.78 -23.77 6.75
N VAL A 163 -13.44 -23.76 6.64
CA VAL A 163 -12.57 -24.84 7.14
C VAL A 163 -12.56 -24.91 8.67
N ASP A 164 -12.50 -23.76 9.36
CA ASP A 164 -12.50 -23.72 10.82
C ASP A 164 -13.20 -22.43 11.31
N PRO A 165 -14.55 -22.36 11.25
CA PRO A 165 -15.30 -21.16 11.56
C PRO A 165 -15.11 -20.66 13.00
N GLU A 166 -14.84 -21.58 13.94
CA GLU A 166 -14.67 -21.24 15.36
C GLU A 166 -13.34 -20.52 15.63
N ARG A 167 -12.30 -20.83 14.84
CA ARG A 167 -10.97 -20.23 14.98
C ARG A 167 -10.70 -19.13 13.97
N TYR A 168 -11.52 -19.03 12.93
CA TYR A 168 -11.36 -17.99 11.92
C TYR A 168 -11.67 -16.60 12.49
N ARG A 169 -10.71 -15.68 12.34
CA ARG A 169 -10.83 -14.31 12.86
C ARG A 169 -10.98 -13.32 11.70
N ASN A 170 -12.19 -13.18 11.19
CA ASN A 170 -12.46 -12.30 10.07
C ASN A 170 -12.09 -10.84 10.39
N SER A 171 -10.95 -10.41 9.89
CA SER A 171 -10.45 -9.04 10.06
C SER A 171 -11.18 -7.99 9.21
N GLY A 172 -12.04 -8.39 8.27
CA GLY A 172 -12.72 -7.49 7.33
C GLY A 172 -11.81 -6.99 6.19
N MET A 173 -10.53 -7.32 6.18
CA MET A 173 -9.61 -6.87 5.12
C MET A 173 -9.74 -7.74 3.87
N LEU A 174 -9.38 -7.18 2.70
CA LEU A 174 -9.31 -7.96 1.46
C LEU A 174 -8.15 -8.97 1.54
N LEU A 175 -6.96 -8.53 1.93
CA LEU A 175 -5.83 -9.42 2.13
C LEU A 175 -5.85 -10.00 3.54
N ARG A 176 -6.14 -11.29 3.64
CA ARG A 176 -6.21 -12.07 4.88
C ARG A 176 -5.31 -13.29 4.82
N LEU A 177 -4.80 -13.69 5.97
CA LEU A 177 -4.17 -14.99 6.18
C LEU A 177 -5.26 -16.09 6.20
N PRO A 178 -4.91 -17.38 6.03
CA PRO A 178 -5.90 -18.48 6.08
C PRO A 178 -6.71 -18.54 7.37
N ASN A 179 -6.21 -17.97 8.47
CA ASN A 179 -6.94 -17.87 9.75
C ASN A 179 -7.78 -16.59 9.89
N GLY A 180 -7.96 -15.82 8.81
CA GLY A 180 -8.77 -14.60 8.75
C GLY A 180 -8.08 -13.33 9.24
N LEU A 181 -6.90 -13.40 9.84
CA LEU A 181 -6.18 -12.23 10.31
C LEU A 181 -5.70 -11.35 9.15
N ALA A 182 -5.68 -10.03 9.38
CA ALA A 182 -5.19 -9.07 8.40
C ALA A 182 -3.73 -9.31 8.03
N VAL A 183 -3.42 -9.18 6.75
CA VAL A 183 -2.05 -9.17 6.23
C VAL A 183 -1.45 -7.79 6.46
N GLU A 184 -0.48 -7.71 7.37
CA GLU A 184 0.23 -6.45 7.66
C GLU A 184 1.12 -6.01 6.49
N PRO A 185 1.28 -4.70 6.24
CA PRO A 185 2.18 -4.20 5.19
C PRO A 185 3.59 -4.81 5.27
N ILE A 186 4.15 -4.91 6.47
CA ILE A 186 5.48 -5.50 6.67
C ILE A 186 5.57 -6.97 6.21
N LEU A 187 4.47 -7.73 6.28
CA LEU A 187 4.44 -9.11 5.81
C LEU A 187 4.48 -9.17 4.28
N ILE A 188 3.73 -8.29 3.60
CA ILE A 188 3.78 -8.16 2.13
C ILE A 188 5.22 -7.88 1.70
N ARG A 189 5.88 -6.91 2.35
CA ARG A 189 7.27 -6.54 2.05
C ARG A 189 8.22 -7.71 2.28
N LYS A 190 8.08 -8.46 3.38
CA LYS A 190 8.92 -9.63 3.66
C LYS A 190 8.74 -10.73 2.63
N LYS A 191 7.49 -11.01 2.21
CA LYS A 191 7.21 -11.97 1.14
C LYS A 191 7.84 -11.52 -0.19
N PHE A 192 7.74 -10.24 -0.52
CA PHE A 192 8.33 -9.68 -1.74
C PHE A 192 9.87 -9.77 -1.73
N ILE A 193 10.52 -9.44 -0.61
CA ILE A 193 11.98 -9.58 -0.47
C ILE A 193 12.39 -11.05 -0.62
N LYS A 194 11.69 -11.96 0.07
CA LYS A 194 11.97 -13.39 -0.03
C LYS A 194 11.84 -13.89 -1.47
N TRP A 195 10.77 -13.53 -2.17
CA TRP A 195 10.58 -13.88 -3.57
C TRP A 195 11.73 -13.35 -4.45
N GLN A 196 12.18 -12.10 -4.26
CA GLN A 196 13.33 -11.56 -5.02
C GLN A 196 14.65 -12.26 -4.69
N ASP A 197 14.83 -12.76 -3.46
CA ASP A 197 16.01 -13.54 -3.09
C ASP A 197 16.03 -14.91 -3.77
N GLU A 198 14.84 -15.47 -4.05
CA GLU A 198 14.64 -16.74 -4.75
C GLU A 198 14.65 -16.58 -6.30
N HIS A 199 14.49 -15.34 -6.79
CA HIS A 199 14.40 -15.02 -8.22
C HIS A 199 15.39 -13.91 -8.62
N PRO A 200 16.71 -14.21 -8.61
CA PRO A 200 17.75 -13.22 -8.92
C PRO A 200 17.78 -12.77 -10.39
N GLU A 201 17.04 -13.44 -11.28
CA GLU A 201 16.86 -13.06 -12.69
C GLU A 201 16.10 -11.76 -12.88
N PHE A 202 15.29 -11.33 -11.89
CA PHE A 202 14.56 -10.07 -11.95
C PHE A 202 15.35 -8.91 -11.37
N THR A 203 15.15 -7.72 -11.92
CA THR A 203 15.74 -6.48 -11.40
C THR A 203 15.29 -6.25 -9.96
N ARG A 204 16.26 -6.16 -9.04
CA ARG A 204 15.95 -5.95 -7.63
C ARG A 204 15.42 -4.56 -7.37
N ILE A 205 14.19 -4.46 -6.87
CA ILE A 205 13.52 -3.21 -6.50
C ILE A 205 12.93 -3.31 -5.09
N VAL A 206 12.64 -2.17 -4.48
CA VAL A 206 11.83 -2.14 -3.25
C VAL A 206 10.35 -2.23 -3.61
N PHE A 207 9.48 -2.71 -2.70
CA PHE A 207 8.03 -2.82 -2.98
C PHE A 207 7.42 -1.50 -3.50
N HIS A 208 7.88 -0.35 -3.00
CA HIS A 208 7.47 0.96 -3.53
C HIS A 208 7.94 1.22 -4.96
N GLY A 209 8.95 0.50 -5.43
CA GLY A 209 9.41 0.52 -6.84
C GLY A 209 8.34 0.03 -7.80
N LEU A 210 7.51 -0.95 -7.40
CA LEU A 210 6.37 -1.42 -8.19
C LEU A 210 5.42 -0.28 -8.59
N ARG A 211 5.16 0.64 -7.65
CA ARG A 211 4.36 1.84 -7.92
C ARG A 211 5.04 2.76 -8.95
N HIS A 212 6.36 2.88 -8.91
CA HIS A 212 7.10 3.66 -9.91
C HIS A 212 7.05 2.97 -11.27
N SER A 213 7.24 1.65 -11.32
CA SER A 213 7.12 0.86 -12.55
C SER A 213 5.73 1.02 -13.17
N SER A 214 4.67 0.83 -12.38
CA SER A 214 3.28 1.03 -12.80
C SER A 214 3.04 2.46 -13.34
N ALA A 215 3.43 3.49 -12.60
CA ALA A 215 3.20 4.88 -13.01
C ALA A 215 3.97 5.22 -14.29
N THR A 216 5.21 4.75 -14.45
CA THR A 216 6.00 4.93 -15.66
C THR A 216 5.36 4.23 -16.86
N TYR A 217 4.90 3.00 -16.68
CA TYR A 217 4.20 2.25 -17.73
C TYR A 217 2.90 2.95 -18.16
N GLN A 218 2.07 3.36 -17.20
CA GLN A 218 0.82 4.10 -17.50
C GLN A 218 1.09 5.40 -18.25
N LEU A 219 2.15 6.13 -17.87
CA LEU A 219 2.55 7.34 -18.55
C LEU A 219 2.99 7.06 -20.00
N MET A 220 3.71 5.96 -20.23
CA MET A 220 4.14 5.57 -21.57
C MET A 220 2.96 5.22 -22.47
N ILE A 221 2.00 4.42 -21.99
CA ILE A 221 0.83 4.01 -22.80
C ILE A 221 -0.18 5.13 -23.03
N SER A 222 -0.23 6.15 -22.13
CA SER A 222 -1.08 7.33 -22.30
C SER A 222 -0.46 8.41 -23.21
N GLY A 223 0.72 8.18 -23.78
CA GLY A 223 1.42 9.17 -24.59
C GLY A 223 1.91 10.39 -23.81
N GLY A 224 2.08 10.26 -22.48
CA GLY A 224 2.54 11.32 -21.60
C GLY A 224 1.44 12.20 -21.00
N ASP A 225 0.15 11.83 -21.18
CA ASP A 225 -0.97 12.54 -20.54
C ASP A 225 -1.04 12.19 -19.05
N VAL A 226 -0.82 13.17 -18.19
CA VAL A 226 -0.79 13.07 -16.72
C VAL A 226 -2.03 13.68 -16.07
N LYS A 227 -3.17 13.69 -16.75
CA LYS A 227 -4.42 14.20 -16.14
C LYS A 227 -4.99 13.28 -15.08
#